data_28fabac7f44b31efaea2cdf13af92c9c
#
_entry.id   28fabac7f44b31efaea2cdf13af92c9c
#
_cell.length_a   1.000
_cell.length_b   1.000
_cell.length_c   1.000
_cell.angle_alpha   90.00
_cell.angle_beta   90.00
_cell.angle_gamma   90.00
#
_symmetry.space_group_name_H-M   'P 1'
#
loop_
_entity.id
_entity.type
_entity.pdbx_description
1 polymer ?
#
loop_
_entity_poly.entity_id
_entity_poly.type
_entity_poly.pdbx_seq_one_letter_code
_entity_poly.pdbx_strand_id
1 'polypeptide(L)'
;GAVKKRWEELKTEQEGREGIFHHVPRTLPALLLAQKVQRRAATIGFEYPDLSGALADLDDEVEELRAEPSGDELGDLLFACVNVARHLAVDPELELREASRRFVGRVERAAELAAAEGQEFARLPLEEQDRWFDAAKEGERSAG
;
A
#
# COMPACT_ATOMS: atom_id res chain seq x y z
N GLY A 1 10.25 16.66 -40.68
CA GLY A 1 11.18 16.21 -41.71
C GLY A 1 11.95 14.95 -41.33
N ALA A 2 12.88 14.55 -42.15
CA ALA A 2 13.67 13.34 -41.98
C ALA A 2 14.47 13.35 -40.67
N VAL A 3 14.96 14.51 -40.22
CA VAL A 3 15.73 14.64 -38.96
C VAL A 3 14.87 14.35 -37.74
N LYS A 4 13.65 14.89 -37.71
CA LYS A 4 12.72 14.67 -36.63
C LYS A 4 12.31 13.21 -36.52
N LYS A 5 12.02 12.58 -37.66
CA LYS A 5 11.65 11.17 -37.74
C LYS A 5 12.79 10.28 -37.21
N ARG A 6 14.03 10.59 -37.56
CA ARG A 6 15.20 9.86 -37.12
C ARG A 6 15.42 10.02 -35.61
N TRP A 7 15.15 11.19 -35.05
CA TRP A 7 15.20 11.45 -33.62
C TRP A 7 14.20 10.58 -32.87
N GLU A 8 12.97 10.51 -33.37
CA GLU A 8 11.92 9.70 -32.77
C GLU A 8 12.27 8.21 -32.83
N GLU A 9 12.83 7.74 -33.96
CA GLU A 9 13.29 6.37 -34.12
C GLU A 9 14.43 6.05 -33.16
N LEU A 10 15.42 6.92 -33.01
CA LEU A 10 16.54 6.75 -32.10
C LEU A 10 16.07 6.74 -30.64
N LYS A 11 15.15 7.62 -30.30
CA LYS A 11 14.56 7.68 -28.96
C LYS A 11 13.81 6.39 -28.63
N THR A 12 13.03 5.89 -29.59
CA THR A 12 12.30 4.64 -29.43
C THR A 12 13.24 3.46 -29.27
N GLU A 13 14.30 3.40 -30.07
CA GLU A 13 15.32 2.37 -29.97
C GLU A 13 16.04 2.40 -28.62
N GLN A 14 16.38 3.60 -28.14
CA GLN A 14 17.06 3.78 -26.86
C GLN A 14 16.16 3.36 -25.72
N GLU A 15 14.89 3.74 -25.73
CA GLU A 15 13.90 3.34 -24.73
C GLU A 15 13.71 1.83 -24.76
N GLY A 16 13.66 1.20 -25.93
CA GLY A 16 13.58 -0.23 -26.10
C GLY A 16 14.78 -0.97 -25.53
N ARG A 17 15.98 -0.41 -25.70
CA ARG A 17 17.22 -1.01 -25.15
C ARG A 17 17.28 -0.89 -23.63
N GLU A 18 16.85 0.25 -23.07
CA GLU A 18 16.86 0.49 -21.64
C GLU A 18 15.68 -0.20 -20.94
N GLY A 19 14.65 -0.58 -21.70
CA GLY A 19 13.46 -1.22 -21.21
C GLY A 19 12.44 -0.24 -20.65
N ILE A 20 11.26 -0.77 -20.33
CA ILE A 20 10.13 0.03 -19.82
C ILE A 20 10.47 0.67 -18.47
N PHE A 21 11.29 -0.01 -17.69
CA PHE A 21 11.60 0.40 -16.31
C PHE A 21 12.92 1.16 -16.19
N HIS A 22 13.43 1.71 -17.28
CA HIS A 22 14.67 2.49 -17.24
C HIS A 22 14.48 3.74 -16.37
N HIS A 23 15.54 4.14 -15.72
CA HIS A 23 15.56 5.30 -14.79
C HIS A 23 14.64 5.17 -13.58
N VAL A 24 14.16 3.96 -13.25
CA VAL A 24 13.49 3.73 -11.98
C VAL A 24 14.54 3.32 -10.96
N PRO A 25 14.86 4.18 -9.97
CA PRO A 25 15.87 3.82 -8.97
C PRO A 25 15.41 2.67 -8.10
N ARG A 26 16.24 1.64 -7.97
CA ARG A 26 15.91 0.45 -7.18
C ARG A 26 16.05 0.66 -5.68
N THR A 27 16.64 1.79 -5.29
CA THR A 27 16.83 2.17 -3.89
C THR A 27 15.67 2.95 -3.29
N LEU A 28 14.59 3.17 -4.04
CA LEU A 28 13.39 3.82 -3.54
C LEU A 28 12.74 3.01 -2.42
N PRO A 29 12.03 3.68 -1.49
CA PRO A 29 11.17 2.96 -0.55
C PRO A 29 10.23 2.00 -1.30
N ALA A 30 9.99 0.82 -0.71
CA ALA A 30 9.34 -0.28 -1.42
C ALA A 30 7.97 0.06 -2.03
N LEU A 31 7.11 0.76 -1.28
CA LEU A 31 5.79 1.13 -1.80
C LEU A 31 5.90 2.14 -2.95
N LEU A 32 6.85 3.06 -2.86
CA LEU A 32 7.10 4.04 -3.92
C LEU A 32 7.67 3.36 -5.15
N LEU A 33 8.60 2.40 -4.96
CA LEU A 33 9.12 1.60 -6.07
C LEU A 33 7.99 0.86 -6.78
N ALA A 34 7.12 0.18 -6.02
CA ALA A 34 5.97 -0.52 -6.57
C ALA A 34 5.08 0.43 -7.38
N GLN A 35 4.79 1.61 -6.85
CA GLN A 35 3.98 2.61 -7.54
C GLN A 35 4.61 3.05 -8.86
N LYS A 36 5.92 3.29 -8.87
CA LYS A 36 6.62 3.71 -10.08
C LYS A 36 6.65 2.64 -11.16
N VAL A 37 6.93 1.39 -10.81
CA VAL A 37 6.95 0.30 -11.79
C VAL A 37 5.55 0.05 -12.34
N GLN A 38 4.52 0.17 -11.54
CA GLN A 38 3.14 0.05 -12.00
C GLN A 38 2.77 1.18 -12.97
N ARG A 39 3.17 2.41 -12.70
CA ARG A 39 2.95 3.54 -13.62
C ARG A 39 3.63 3.34 -14.96
N ARG A 40 4.85 2.81 -14.93
CA ARG A 40 5.57 2.50 -16.17
C ARG A 40 4.85 1.43 -16.98
N ALA A 41 4.39 0.37 -16.32
CA ALA A 41 3.59 -0.67 -16.99
C ALA A 41 2.30 -0.10 -17.58
N ALA A 42 1.66 0.83 -16.89
CA ALA A 42 0.45 1.48 -17.38
C ALA A 42 0.69 2.28 -18.67
N THR A 43 1.90 2.82 -18.88
CA THR A 43 2.21 3.57 -20.11
C THR A 43 2.16 2.71 -21.36
N ILE A 44 2.28 1.39 -21.23
CA ILE A 44 2.15 0.47 -22.36
C ILE A 44 0.81 -0.28 -22.34
N GLY A 45 -0.14 0.19 -21.56
CA GLY A 45 -1.48 -0.39 -21.48
C GLY A 45 -1.62 -1.57 -20.54
N PHE A 46 -0.56 -1.93 -19.82
CA PHE A 46 -0.61 -3.04 -18.87
C PHE A 46 -1.12 -2.55 -17.51
N GLU A 47 -2.43 -2.47 -17.42
CA GLU A 47 -3.12 -1.92 -16.25
C GLU A 47 -4.57 -2.39 -16.21
N TYR A 48 -5.14 -2.50 -14.99
CA TYR A 48 -6.58 -2.71 -14.85
C TYR A 48 -7.32 -1.44 -15.28
N PRO A 49 -8.48 -1.56 -15.94
CA PRO A 49 -9.16 -0.38 -16.48
C PRO A 49 -9.75 0.54 -15.40
N ASP A 50 -10.04 0.01 -14.22
CA ASP A 50 -10.68 0.78 -13.14
C ASP A 50 -10.38 0.20 -11.75
N LEU A 51 -10.88 0.88 -10.74
CA LEU A 51 -10.73 0.46 -9.34
C LEU A 51 -11.33 -0.94 -9.09
N SER A 52 -12.44 -1.25 -9.74
CA SER A 52 -13.09 -2.55 -9.58
C SER A 52 -12.17 -3.69 -9.98
N GLY A 53 -11.44 -3.53 -11.10
CA GLY A 53 -10.46 -4.51 -11.55
C GLY A 53 -9.30 -4.67 -10.57
N ALA A 54 -8.79 -3.56 -10.04
CA ALA A 54 -7.71 -3.58 -9.06
C ALA A 54 -8.15 -4.26 -7.75
N LEU A 55 -9.38 -4.01 -7.30
CA LEU A 55 -9.93 -4.66 -6.11
C LEU A 55 -10.15 -6.16 -6.32
N ALA A 56 -10.61 -6.57 -7.50
CA ALA A 56 -10.76 -7.99 -7.82
C ALA A 56 -9.41 -8.71 -7.80
N ASP A 57 -8.36 -8.08 -8.31
CA ASP A 57 -7.00 -8.61 -8.23
C ASP A 57 -6.55 -8.75 -6.78
N LEU A 58 -6.83 -7.75 -5.96
CA LEU A 58 -6.50 -7.80 -4.53
C LEU A 58 -7.19 -8.98 -3.85
N ASP A 59 -8.48 -9.22 -4.14
CA ASP A 59 -9.21 -10.37 -3.63
C ASP A 59 -8.56 -11.68 -4.03
N ASP A 60 -8.15 -11.81 -5.30
CA ASP A 60 -7.46 -13.00 -5.82
C ASP A 60 -6.14 -13.23 -5.09
N GLU A 61 -5.37 -12.18 -4.82
CA GLU A 61 -4.11 -12.29 -4.09
C GLU A 61 -4.31 -12.73 -2.64
N VAL A 62 -5.40 -12.28 -2.00
CA VAL A 62 -5.76 -12.76 -0.65
C VAL A 62 -6.02 -14.27 -0.67
N GLU A 63 -6.77 -14.75 -1.67
CA GLU A 63 -7.07 -16.19 -1.79
C GLU A 63 -5.82 -17.01 -2.08
N GLU A 64 -4.90 -16.49 -2.90
CA GLU A 64 -3.63 -17.16 -3.17
C GLU A 64 -2.76 -17.25 -1.92
N LEU A 65 -2.72 -16.18 -1.12
CA LEU A 65 -2.00 -16.19 0.16
C LEU A 65 -2.59 -17.21 1.13
N ARG A 66 -3.92 -17.36 1.16
CA ARG A 66 -4.57 -18.36 2.00
C ARG A 66 -4.22 -19.77 1.57
N ALA A 67 -4.21 -20.01 0.26
CA ALA A 67 -3.91 -21.33 -0.31
C ALA A 67 -2.46 -21.73 -0.10
N GLU A 68 -1.54 -20.76 -0.20
CA GLU A 68 -0.10 -21.00 -0.09
C GLU A 68 0.58 -19.86 0.67
N PRO A 69 0.51 -19.86 2.01
CA PRO A 69 1.14 -18.80 2.82
C PRO A 69 2.65 -18.78 2.61
N SER A 70 3.15 -17.67 2.04
CA SER A 70 4.57 -17.50 1.73
C SER A 70 4.93 -16.02 1.62
N GLY A 71 6.23 -15.73 1.65
CA GLY A 71 6.73 -14.37 1.42
C GLY A 71 6.38 -13.86 0.03
N ASP A 72 6.47 -14.72 -0.97
CA ASP A 72 6.14 -14.35 -2.35
C ASP A 72 4.68 -13.92 -2.49
N GLU A 73 3.76 -14.71 -1.93
CA GLU A 73 2.33 -14.39 -1.98
C GLU A 73 2.00 -13.13 -1.17
N LEU A 74 2.66 -12.93 -0.04
CA LEU A 74 2.51 -11.68 0.72
C LEU A 74 3.00 -10.48 -0.08
N GLY A 75 4.16 -10.61 -0.75
CA GLY A 75 4.68 -9.56 -1.61
C GLY A 75 3.70 -9.19 -2.72
N ASP A 76 3.09 -10.18 -3.36
CA ASP A 76 2.10 -9.97 -4.42
C ASP A 76 0.84 -9.27 -3.88
N LEU A 77 0.41 -9.62 -2.67
CA LEU A 77 -0.71 -8.96 -2.01
C LEU A 77 -0.41 -7.48 -1.75
N LEU A 78 0.76 -7.18 -1.20
CA LEU A 78 1.19 -5.80 -0.96
C LEU A 78 1.28 -5.01 -2.27
N PHE A 79 1.78 -5.64 -3.32
CA PHE A 79 1.85 -5.04 -4.64
C PHE A 79 0.46 -4.70 -5.19
N ALA A 80 -0.50 -5.61 -5.00
CA ALA A 80 -1.91 -5.36 -5.37
C ALA A 80 -2.51 -4.20 -4.55
N CYS A 81 -2.15 -4.07 -3.27
CA CYS A 81 -2.58 -2.94 -2.45
C CYS A 81 -2.10 -1.60 -3.03
N VAL A 82 -0.85 -1.55 -3.50
CA VAL A 82 -0.30 -0.33 -4.12
C VAL A 82 -1.07 0.01 -5.40
N ASN A 83 -1.45 -1.01 -6.18
CA ASN A 83 -2.24 -0.79 -7.39
C ASN A 83 -3.61 -0.19 -7.05
N VAL A 84 -4.25 -0.65 -6.00
CA VAL A 84 -5.49 -0.06 -5.49
C VAL A 84 -5.26 1.41 -5.11
N ALA A 85 -4.16 1.72 -4.43
CA ALA A 85 -3.81 3.10 -4.06
C ALA A 85 -3.70 4.00 -5.30
N ARG A 86 -3.10 3.50 -6.37
CA ARG A 86 -3.01 4.26 -7.63
C ARG A 86 -4.39 4.57 -8.21
N HIS A 87 -5.30 3.60 -8.20
CA HIS A 87 -6.66 3.80 -8.70
C HIS A 87 -7.49 4.71 -7.79
N LEU A 88 -7.15 4.82 -6.52
CA LEU A 88 -7.75 5.77 -5.58
C LEU A 88 -7.09 7.15 -5.65
N ALA A 89 -6.00 7.29 -6.40
CA ALA A 89 -5.20 8.50 -6.48
C ALA A 89 -4.68 8.97 -5.12
N VAL A 90 -4.25 8.02 -4.28
CA VAL A 90 -3.63 8.29 -2.98
C VAL A 90 -2.19 7.78 -2.96
N ASP A 91 -1.38 8.38 -2.09
CA ASP A 91 0.02 7.98 -1.92
C ASP A 91 0.09 6.87 -0.87
N PRO A 92 0.49 5.63 -1.25
CA PRO A 92 0.51 4.51 -0.31
C PRO A 92 1.52 4.69 0.83
N GLU A 93 2.63 5.39 0.61
CA GLU A 93 3.58 5.69 1.68
C GLU A 93 2.96 6.57 2.76
N LEU A 94 2.26 7.63 2.34
CA LEU A 94 1.60 8.54 3.27
C LEU A 94 0.43 7.86 3.98
N GLU A 95 -0.37 7.08 3.25
CA GLU A 95 -1.52 6.39 3.83
C GLU A 95 -1.10 5.35 4.87
N LEU A 96 -0.03 4.59 4.59
CA LEU A 96 0.50 3.63 5.56
C LEU A 96 1.11 4.33 6.76
N ARG A 97 1.79 5.46 6.55
CA ARG A 97 2.33 6.26 7.64
C ARG A 97 1.22 6.76 8.57
N GLU A 98 0.13 7.27 8.00
CA GLU A 98 -1.01 7.73 8.78
C GLU A 98 -1.72 6.59 9.52
N ALA A 99 -1.87 5.42 8.89
CA ALA A 99 -2.40 4.24 9.54
C ALA A 99 -1.55 3.82 10.75
N SER A 100 -0.23 3.89 10.60
CA SER A 100 0.72 3.59 11.67
C SER A 100 0.58 4.57 12.83
N ARG A 101 0.43 5.86 12.55
CA ARG A 101 0.20 6.88 13.57
C ARG A 101 -1.11 6.67 14.31
N ARG A 102 -2.18 6.36 13.58
CA ARG A 102 -3.47 6.05 14.21
C ARG A 102 -3.37 4.87 15.15
N PHE A 103 -2.68 3.82 14.72
CA PHE A 103 -2.47 2.63 15.55
C PHE A 103 -1.72 2.99 16.85
N VAL A 104 -0.60 3.72 16.74
CA VAL A 104 0.18 4.14 17.91
C VAL A 104 -0.70 4.96 18.87
N GLY A 105 -1.39 5.97 18.35
CA GLY A 105 -2.26 6.82 19.17
C GLY A 105 -3.38 6.05 19.86
N ARG A 106 -3.97 5.09 19.17
CA ARG A 106 -5.05 4.25 19.71
C ARG A 106 -4.54 3.32 20.81
N VAL A 107 -3.38 2.72 20.61
CA VAL A 107 -2.78 1.85 21.65
C VAL A 107 -2.42 2.68 22.89
N GLU A 108 -1.82 3.84 22.70
CA GLU A 108 -1.50 4.75 23.81
C GLU A 108 -2.77 5.18 24.56
N ARG A 109 -3.81 5.54 23.83
CA ARG A 109 -5.09 5.92 24.44
C ARG A 109 -5.77 4.76 25.15
N ALA A 110 -5.72 3.57 24.56
CA ALA A 110 -6.24 2.35 25.19
C ALA A 110 -5.54 2.08 26.53
N ALA A 111 -4.22 2.25 26.57
CA ALA A 111 -3.45 2.08 27.80
C ALA A 111 -3.84 3.11 28.86
N GLU A 112 -4.06 4.37 28.46
CA GLU A 112 -4.55 5.42 29.38
C GLU A 112 -5.93 5.10 29.94
N LEU A 113 -6.85 4.64 29.10
CA LEU A 113 -8.20 4.27 29.51
C LEU A 113 -8.19 3.11 30.50
N ALA A 114 -7.36 2.09 30.23
CA ALA A 114 -7.20 0.95 31.15
C ALA A 114 -6.62 1.42 32.48
N ALA A 115 -5.59 2.26 32.45
CA ALA A 115 -4.96 2.79 33.66
C ALA A 115 -5.94 3.59 34.53
N ALA A 116 -6.85 4.34 33.91
CA ALA A 116 -7.88 5.08 34.63
C ALA A 116 -8.83 4.16 35.39
N GLU A 117 -8.96 2.89 34.96
CA GLU A 117 -9.75 1.86 35.65
C GLU A 117 -8.88 0.94 36.50
N GLY A 118 -7.65 1.34 36.81
CA GLY A 118 -6.73 0.59 37.64
C GLY A 118 -6.14 -0.65 36.99
N GLN A 119 -6.20 -0.75 35.65
CA GLN A 119 -5.69 -1.89 34.90
C GLN A 119 -4.41 -1.53 34.17
N GLU A 120 -3.48 -2.47 34.13
CA GLU A 120 -2.24 -2.32 33.37
C GLU A 120 -2.41 -2.99 32.01
N PHE A 121 -2.56 -2.20 30.96
CA PHE A 121 -2.86 -2.66 29.60
C PHE A 121 -1.94 -3.78 29.12
N ALA A 122 -0.64 -3.66 29.39
CA ALA A 122 0.36 -4.63 28.95
C ALA A 122 0.17 -6.03 29.56
N ARG A 123 -0.55 -6.13 30.67
CA ARG A 123 -0.78 -7.40 31.39
C ARG A 123 -2.15 -7.99 31.08
N LEU A 124 -3.00 -7.29 30.37
CA LEU A 124 -4.33 -7.77 30.05
C LEU A 124 -4.28 -8.83 28.95
N PRO A 125 -5.20 -9.81 28.98
CA PRO A 125 -5.35 -10.70 27.84
C PRO A 125 -5.83 -9.95 26.61
N LEU A 126 -5.55 -10.51 25.43
CA LEU A 126 -5.84 -9.85 24.15
C LEU A 126 -7.29 -9.36 24.03
N GLU A 127 -8.26 -10.16 24.49
CA GLU A 127 -9.68 -9.78 24.43
C GLU A 127 -9.97 -8.47 25.17
N GLU A 128 -9.32 -8.27 26.31
CA GLU A 128 -9.49 -7.04 27.08
C GLU A 128 -8.71 -5.89 26.48
N GLN A 129 -7.53 -6.15 25.94
CA GLN A 129 -6.78 -5.14 25.18
C GLN A 129 -7.59 -4.65 24.00
N ASP A 130 -8.23 -5.56 23.27
CA ASP A 130 -9.10 -5.21 22.14
C ASP A 130 -10.28 -4.34 22.57
N ARG A 131 -10.88 -4.62 23.70
CA ARG A 131 -11.98 -3.80 24.22
C ARG A 131 -11.54 -2.36 24.50
N TRP A 132 -10.37 -2.19 25.10
CA TRP A 132 -9.81 -0.85 25.34
C TRP A 132 -9.43 -0.17 24.05
N PHE A 133 -8.89 -0.92 23.08
CA PHE A 133 -8.58 -0.40 21.75
C PHE A 133 -9.85 0.08 21.02
N ASP A 134 -10.92 -0.70 21.08
CA ASP A 134 -12.22 -0.30 20.51
C ASP A 134 -12.77 0.94 21.19
N ALA A 135 -12.63 1.04 22.50
CA ALA A 135 -13.04 2.22 23.25
C ALA A 135 -12.26 3.48 22.80
N ALA A 136 -10.96 3.32 22.54
CA ALA A 136 -10.13 4.41 22.02
C ALA A 136 -10.62 4.88 20.64
N LYS A 137 -10.98 3.94 19.77
CA LYS A 137 -11.55 4.24 18.43
C LYS A 137 -12.89 4.96 18.54
N GLU A 138 -13.76 4.50 19.42
CA GLU A 138 -15.06 5.14 19.66
C GLU A 138 -14.90 6.56 20.19
N GLY A 139 -13.92 6.80 21.05
CA GLY A 139 -13.58 8.13 21.54
C GLY A 139 -13.20 9.10 20.41
N GLU A 140 -12.47 8.63 19.43
CA GLU A 140 -12.14 9.42 18.24
C GLU A 140 -13.37 9.81 17.44
N ARG A 141 -14.30 8.88 17.25
CA ARG A 141 -15.54 9.13 16.52
C ARG A 141 -16.43 10.14 17.25
N SER A 142 -16.49 10.04 18.59
CA SER A 142 -17.29 10.95 19.40
C SER A 142 -16.70 12.37 19.43
N ALA A 143 -15.37 12.50 19.33
CA ALA A 143 -14.69 13.79 19.30
C ALA A 143 -14.71 14.45 17.92
N GLY A 144 -14.89 13.66 16.89
CA GLY A 144 -14.95 14.13 15.50
C GLY A 144 -16.38 14.41 15.07
#